data_0d514383540014a22ec795361c0ab3a8
#
_entry.id   0d514383540014a22ec795361c0ab3a8
#
_cell.length_a   1.000
_cell.length_b   1.000
_cell.length_c   1.000
_cell.angle_alpha   90.00
_cell.angle_beta   90.00
_cell.angle_gamma   90.00
#
_symmetry.space_group_name_H-M   'P 1'
#
loop_
_entity.id
_entity.type
_entity.pdbx_description
1 polymer ?
#
loop_
_entity_poly.entity_id
_entity_poly.type
_entity_poly.pdbx_seq_one_letter_code
_entity_poly.pdbx_strand_id
1 'polypeptide(L)'
;KLTSLDVSKNTALSSLWCLANKLTSLDVTANTALTDLHCASNQLTSLNMRNGVTDSLSTFIATGNSSLTCIETLDPTYATANWTSANGKIDAGVTFAVICGGTDLTTWHVATTGSDGSGSGTETSPLATIQTGINAATTGDTVSVSAGTYVENINFNGKNISVVGENRETTIIDGNQSGSVVTFKSGEDSTAVLSRFTIQNGNADLPMNANGDGGGIYCLSSSPSLENMKIIDNSATWGGGVYCGDNSSPNLENMIITGNSASAHGGGIYCFYNSSPTLTDVTITNNSASEDGGGIKCENNSNPSLQNVTISGNTAEKRGGGINVQNSTVT
;
A
#
# COMPACT_ATOMS: atom_id res chain seq x y z
N LYS A 1 -40.00 8.07 14.62
CA LYS A 1 -38.64 7.51 14.64
C LYS A 1 -38.47 6.60 13.43
N LEU A 2 -37.44 6.85 12.62
CA LEU A 2 -37.12 6.08 11.43
C LEU A 2 -36.64 4.66 11.81
N THR A 3 -37.08 3.68 11.04
CA THR A 3 -36.61 2.29 11.15
C THR A 3 -35.65 1.88 10.03
N SER A 4 -35.63 2.64 8.93
CA SER A 4 -34.69 2.52 7.82
C SER A 4 -34.35 3.89 7.25
N LEU A 5 -33.17 4.02 6.65
CA LEU A 5 -32.70 5.23 6.00
C LEU A 5 -31.82 4.82 4.82
N ASP A 6 -32.20 5.22 3.62
CA ASP A 6 -31.40 5.04 2.41
C ASP A 6 -30.84 6.40 1.97
N VAL A 7 -29.52 6.54 1.97
CA VAL A 7 -28.77 7.72 1.53
C VAL A 7 -27.90 7.43 0.29
N SER A 8 -28.07 6.27 -0.34
CA SER A 8 -27.22 5.82 -1.47
C SER A 8 -27.21 6.77 -2.66
N LYS A 9 -28.27 7.54 -2.86
CA LYS A 9 -28.39 8.54 -3.94
C LYS A 9 -27.93 9.94 -3.55
N ASN A 10 -27.60 10.16 -2.29
CA ASN A 10 -27.16 11.46 -1.76
C ASN A 10 -25.63 11.56 -1.76
N THR A 11 -24.98 11.37 -2.89
CA THR A 11 -23.52 11.27 -3.01
C THR A 11 -22.77 12.55 -2.60
N ALA A 12 -23.42 13.70 -2.65
CA ALA A 12 -22.87 14.99 -2.18
C ALA A 12 -23.16 15.28 -0.70
N LEU A 13 -23.71 14.31 0.06
CA LEU A 13 -24.02 14.48 1.47
C LEU A 13 -22.75 14.69 2.30
N SER A 14 -22.62 15.85 2.94
CA SER A 14 -21.47 16.19 3.79
C SER A 14 -21.74 16.00 5.28
N SER A 15 -22.99 16.04 5.72
CA SER A 15 -23.35 15.87 7.14
C SER A 15 -24.61 15.02 7.28
N LEU A 16 -24.53 13.96 8.09
CA LEU A 16 -25.64 13.06 8.40
C LEU A 16 -25.84 12.94 9.91
N TRP A 17 -26.95 13.52 10.38
CA TRP A 17 -27.38 13.43 11.78
C TRP A 17 -28.68 12.64 11.86
N CYS A 18 -28.61 11.36 12.16
CA CYS A 18 -29.75 10.44 12.23
C CYS A 18 -29.91 9.83 13.64
N LEU A 19 -29.44 10.54 14.66
CA LEU A 19 -29.47 10.08 16.05
C LEU A 19 -30.89 9.89 16.58
N ALA A 20 -31.02 9.10 17.66
CA ALA A 20 -32.26 8.86 18.41
C ALA A 20 -33.43 8.34 17.55
N ASN A 21 -33.14 7.45 16.60
CA ASN A 21 -34.14 6.74 15.79
C ASN A 21 -34.24 5.25 16.16
N LYS A 22 -34.70 4.40 15.25
CA LYS A 22 -34.82 2.95 15.40
C LYS A 22 -34.15 2.22 14.22
N LEU A 23 -33.07 2.80 13.69
CA LEU A 23 -32.35 2.21 12.57
C LEU A 23 -31.67 0.91 13.03
N THR A 24 -31.80 -0.16 12.25
CA THR A 24 -31.13 -1.45 12.50
C THR A 24 -29.87 -1.60 11.65
N SER A 25 -29.78 -0.89 10.53
CA SER A 25 -28.60 -0.82 9.67
C SER A 25 -28.42 0.60 9.13
N LEU A 26 -27.19 0.96 8.82
CA LEU A 26 -26.87 2.18 8.10
C LEU A 26 -25.70 1.91 7.16
N ASP A 27 -25.90 2.22 5.87
CA ASP A 27 -24.89 2.15 4.83
C ASP A 27 -24.65 3.57 4.29
N VAL A 28 -23.41 4.03 4.40
CA VAL A 28 -22.96 5.34 3.90
C VAL A 28 -21.84 5.20 2.85
N THR A 29 -21.67 4.04 2.25
CA THR A 29 -20.61 3.75 1.26
C THR A 29 -20.65 4.69 0.06
N ALA A 30 -21.82 5.14 -0.36
CA ALA A 30 -22.00 6.08 -1.48
C ALA A 30 -21.72 7.55 -1.10
N ASN A 31 -21.57 7.89 0.20
CA ASN A 31 -21.45 9.25 0.68
C ASN A 31 -19.98 9.65 0.90
N THR A 32 -19.23 9.74 -0.19
CA THR A 32 -17.78 10.01 -0.17
C THR A 32 -17.41 11.46 0.17
N ALA A 33 -18.38 12.36 0.27
CA ALA A 33 -18.19 13.75 0.69
C ALA A 33 -18.50 13.97 2.19
N LEU A 34 -18.75 12.90 2.96
CA LEU A 34 -19.19 12.99 4.34
C LEU A 34 -18.07 13.53 5.25
N THR A 35 -18.37 14.57 6.01
CA THR A 35 -17.48 15.15 7.04
C THR A 35 -18.02 14.96 8.46
N ASP A 36 -19.32 14.71 8.60
CA ASP A 36 -19.98 14.56 9.90
C ASP A 36 -20.97 13.40 9.87
N LEU A 37 -20.81 12.44 10.78
CA LEU A 37 -21.75 11.34 11.00
C LEU A 37 -22.11 11.23 12.46
N HIS A 38 -23.40 11.42 12.77
CA HIS A 38 -23.94 11.20 14.10
C HIS A 38 -25.15 10.25 14.04
N CYS A 39 -24.91 8.97 14.30
CA CYS A 39 -25.92 7.91 14.28
C CYS A 39 -26.18 7.28 15.66
N ALA A 40 -25.87 8.00 16.74
CA ALA A 40 -26.02 7.53 18.11
C ALA A 40 -27.48 7.22 18.47
N SER A 41 -27.67 6.39 19.51
CA SER A 41 -28.99 6.05 20.06
C SER A 41 -29.97 5.50 19.01
N ASN A 42 -29.53 4.49 18.30
CA ASN A 42 -30.31 3.67 17.37
C ASN A 42 -30.31 2.19 17.82
N GLN A 43 -30.63 1.29 16.94
CA GLN A 43 -30.64 -0.17 17.15
C GLN A 43 -29.74 -0.86 16.13
N LEU A 44 -28.63 -0.20 15.74
CA LEU A 44 -27.78 -0.70 14.70
C LEU A 44 -27.16 -2.04 15.10
N THR A 45 -27.21 -2.97 14.17
CA THR A 45 -26.44 -4.24 14.17
C THR A 45 -25.35 -4.19 13.09
N SER A 46 -25.47 -3.26 12.12
CA SER A 46 -24.55 -3.06 11.01
C SER A 46 -24.37 -1.58 10.71
N LEU A 47 -23.12 -1.14 10.57
CA LEU A 47 -22.74 0.19 10.10
C LEU A 47 -21.61 0.02 9.07
N ASN A 48 -21.92 0.33 7.81
CA ASN A 48 -20.96 0.26 6.72
C ASN A 48 -20.47 1.66 6.33
N MET A 49 -19.19 1.96 6.61
CA MET A 49 -18.52 3.22 6.35
C MET A 49 -17.33 3.07 5.38
N ARG A 50 -17.39 2.11 4.46
CA ARG A 50 -16.35 1.90 3.44
C ARG A 50 -16.45 2.94 2.31
N ASN A 51 -16.47 4.21 2.67
CA ASN A 51 -16.63 5.38 1.77
C ASN A 51 -15.34 6.21 1.61
N GLY A 52 -14.24 5.77 2.21
CA GLY A 52 -12.92 6.42 2.07
C GLY A 52 -12.72 7.70 2.89
N VAL A 53 -13.66 8.06 3.81
CA VAL A 53 -13.55 9.29 4.60
C VAL A 53 -13.21 9.06 6.09
N THR A 54 -12.70 7.88 6.44
CA THR A 54 -12.44 7.49 7.83
C THR A 54 -11.57 8.49 8.58
N ASP A 55 -10.48 8.93 7.97
CA ASP A 55 -9.50 9.87 8.54
C ASP A 55 -9.87 11.34 8.37
N SER A 56 -10.86 11.65 7.54
CA SER A 56 -11.29 13.01 7.21
C SER A 56 -12.59 13.45 7.92
N LEU A 57 -13.25 12.53 8.67
CA LEU A 57 -14.44 12.89 9.46
C LEU A 57 -14.09 13.83 10.61
N SER A 58 -14.69 15.02 10.61
CA SER A 58 -14.63 15.98 11.71
C SER A 58 -15.45 15.50 12.91
N THR A 59 -16.61 14.90 12.65
CA THR A 59 -17.48 14.34 13.68
C THR A 59 -17.85 12.91 13.36
N PHE A 60 -17.58 11.98 14.30
CA PHE A 60 -18.08 10.61 14.26
C PHE A 60 -18.62 10.22 15.63
N ILE A 61 -19.91 9.85 15.73
CA ILE A 61 -20.55 9.38 16.97
C ILE A 61 -21.55 8.26 16.64
N ALA A 62 -21.29 7.05 17.16
CA ALA A 62 -22.12 5.86 16.98
C ALA A 62 -22.51 5.18 18.30
N THR A 63 -22.40 5.89 19.44
CA THR A 63 -22.75 5.38 20.79
C THR A 63 -24.22 5.08 20.95
N GLY A 64 -24.59 4.22 21.91
CA GLY A 64 -25.98 3.87 22.18
C GLY A 64 -26.59 2.96 21.12
N ASN A 65 -25.76 2.11 20.49
CA ASN A 65 -26.15 1.05 19.57
C ASN A 65 -25.70 -0.30 20.15
N SER A 66 -26.35 -0.75 21.21
CA SER A 66 -25.91 -1.88 22.05
C SER A 66 -25.74 -3.22 21.32
N SER A 67 -26.29 -3.37 20.12
CA SER A 67 -26.17 -4.57 19.27
C SER A 67 -25.10 -4.42 18.19
N LEU A 68 -24.43 -3.27 18.09
CA LEU A 68 -23.37 -3.03 17.13
C LEU A 68 -22.05 -3.55 17.73
N THR A 69 -21.48 -4.59 17.13
CA THR A 69 -20.24 -5.21 17.60
C THR A 69 -19.04 -4.92 16.69
N CYS A 70 -19.31 -4.56 15.42
CA CYS A 70 -18.29 -4.26 14.44
C CYS A 70 -18.77 -3.17 13.47
N ILE A 71 -17.87 -2.28 13.07
CA ILE A 71 -18.10 -1.22 12.07
C ILE A 71 -17.17 -1.47 10.90
N GLU A 72 -17.74 -1.50 9.68
CA GLU A 72 -16.94 -1.64 8.47
C GLU A 72 -16.36 -0.30 8.02
N THR A 73 -15.05 -0.27 7.76
CA THR A 73 -14.33 0.93 7.28
C THR A 73 -13.12 0.51 6.43
N LEU A 74 -12.70 1.36 5.47
CA LEU A 74 -11.51 1.11 4.65
C LEU A 74 -10.19 1.29 5.44
N ASP A 75 -10.21 2.01 6.54
CA ASP A 75 -9.06 2.17 7.45
C ASP A 75 -9.39 1.75 8.88
N PRO A 76 -9.41 0.45 9.19
CA PRO A 76 -9.64 -0.04 10.55
C PRO A 76 -8.56 0.38 11.54
N THR A 77 -7.33 0.62 11.07
CA THR A 77 -6.20 1.03 11.92
C THR A 77 -6.42 2.42 12.47
N TYR A 78 -6.73 3.38 11.60
CA TYR A 78 -7.09 4.73 12.02
C TYR A 78 -8.31 4.73 12.95
N ALA A 79 -9.37 4.03 12.57
CA ALA A 79 -10.61 3.96 13.35
C ALA A 79 -10.36 3.40 14.75
N THR A 80 -9.60 2.33 14.90
CA THR A 80 -9.23 1.73 16.20
C THR A 80 -8.45 2.70 17.08
N ALA A 81 -7.54 3.48 16.50
CA ALA A 81 -6.74 4.44 17.24
C ALA A 81 -7.53 5.70 17.66
N ASN A 82 -8.49 6.15 16.86
CA ASN A 82 -9.12 7.46 17.01
C ASN A 82 -10.60 7.41 17.45
N TRP A 83 -11.32 6.31 17.19
CA TRP A 83 -12.73 6.19 17.55
C TRP A 83 -12.92 5.18 18.68
N THR A 84 -12.80 5.60 19.90
CA THR A 84 -12.82 4.73 21.08
C THR A 84 -14.05 4.99 21.96
N SER A 85 -14.38 4.02 22.82
CA SER A 85 -15.40 4.23 23.84
C SER A 85 -14.97 5.24 24.88
N ALA A 86 -13.67 5.36 25.15
CA ALA A 86 -13.12 6.33 26.11
C ALA A 86 -13.31 7.78 25.64
N ASN A 87 -13.29 8.04 24.32
CA ASN A 87 -13.57 9.38 23.78
C ASN A 87 -15.03 9.58 23.32
N GLY A 88 -15.92 8.65 23.67
CA GLY A 88 -17.36 8.76 23.43
C GLY A 88 -17.77 8.61 21.97
N LYS A 89 -16.98 7.94 21.15
CA LYS A 89 -17.26 7.75 19.72
C LYS A 89 -18.09 6.50 19.44
N ILE A 90 -17.85 5.42 20.19
CA ILE A 90 -18.49 4.12 20.04
C ILE A 90 -18.84 3.54 21.42
N ASP A 91 -19.66 2.49 21.46
CA ASP A 91 -19.88 1.70 22.66
C ASP A 91 -18.69 0.79 22.96
N ALA A 92 -18.54 0.37 24.20
CA ALA A 92 -17.47 -0.55 24.61
C ALA A 92 -17.65 -1.91 23.92
N GLY A 93 -16.55 -2.48 23.42
CA GLY A 93 -16.53 -3.78 22.73
C GLY A 93 -16.80 -3.71 21.23
N VAL A 94 -17.09 -2.55 20.66
CA VAL A 94 -17.17 -2.36 19.20
C VAL A 94 -15.78 -2.42 18.61
N THR A 95 -15.62 -3.19 17.52
CA THR A 95 -14.39 -3.34 16.75
C THR A 95 -14.52 -2.73 15.36
N PHE A 96 -13.41 -2.63 14.63
CA PHE A 96 -13.39 -2.14 13.25
C PHE A 96 -12.74 -3.18 12.34
N ALA A 97 -13.29 -3.35 11.15
CA ALA A 97 -12.75 -4.22 10.10
C ALA A 97 -13.09 -3.64 8.73
N VAL A 98 -12.37 -4.08 7.69
CA VAL A 98 -12.80 -3.78 6.33
C VAL A 98 -14.12 -4.49 6.04
N ILE A 99 -14.25 -5.74 6.48
CA ILE A 99 -15.46 -6.54 6.36
C ILE A 99 -15.74 -7.22 7.71
N CYS A 100 -16.84 -6.87 8.34
CA CYS A 100 -17.25 -7.47 9.61
C CYS A 100 -17.69 -8.93 9.40
N GLY A 101 -17.14 -9.85 10.20
CA GLY A 101 -17.42 -11.27 10.09
C GLY A 101 -16.69 -11.98 8.93
N GLY A 102 -15.81 -11.28 8.22
CA GLY A 102 -14.98 -11.84 7.15
C GLY A 102 -13.74 -12.60 7.63
N THR A 103 -13.69 -13.06 8.85
CA THR A 103 -12.51 -13.61 9.52
C THR A 103 -12.01 -14.96 9.01
N ASP A 104 -12.74 -15.61 8.10
CA ASP A 104 -12.37 -16.94 7.60
C ASP A 104 -11.68 -16.90 6.22
N LEU A 105 -11.52 -15.73 5.61
CA LEU A 105 -10.79 -15.59 4.36
C LEU A 105 -9.29 -15.55 4.64
N THR A 106 -8.56 -16.50 4.06
CA THR A 106 -7.09 -16.47 3.98
C THR A 106 -6.59 -15.93 2.63
N THR A 107 -7.53 -15.72 1.69
CA THR A 107 -7.26 -15.13 0.38
C THR A 107 -8.30 -14.05 0.07
N TRP A 108 -7.81 -12.83 -0.16
CA TRP A 108 -8.59 -11.65 -0.49
C TRP A 108 -8.44 -11.36 -1.98
N HIS A 109 -9.54 -11.38 -2.73
CA HIS A 109 -9.53 -11.15 -4.16
C HIS A 109 -9.73 -9.68 -4.50
N VAL A 110 -8.90 -9.18 -5.41
CA VAL A 110 -8.93 -7.80 -5.91
C VAL A 110 -9.03 -7.83 -7.43
N ALA A 111 -9.94 -7.06 -7.99
CA ALA A 111 -10.11 -6.90 -9.43
C ALA A 111 -10.58 -5.47 -9.78
N THR A 112 -10.21 -4.96 -10.94
CA THR A 112 -10.63 -3.62 -11.41
C THR A 112 -12.16 -3.51 -11.60
N THR A 113 -12.87 -4.62 -11.67
CA THR A 113 -14.34 -4.72 -11.69
C THR A 113 -14.96 -4.87 -10.31
N GLY A 114 -14.15 -4.93 -9.26
CA GLY A 114 -14.56 -5.07 -7.87
C GLY A 114 -15.15 -3.80 -7.27
N SER A 115 -15.45 -3.84 -5.98
CA SER A 115 -15.97 -2.71 -5.23
C SER A 115 -15.44 -2.69 -3.81
N ASP A 116 -14.80 -1.61 -3.40
CA ASP A 116 -14.34 -1.46 -2.01
C ASP A 116 -15.50 -1.19 -1.05
N GLY A 117 -16.58 -0.60 -1.53
CA GLY A 117 -17.77 -0.31 -0.74
C GLY A 117 -18.64 -1.55 -0.48
N SER A 118 -18.81 -2.43 -1.46
CA SER A 118 -19.74 -3.57 -1.41
C SER A 118 -19.11 -4.93 -1.64
N GLY A 119 -17.86 -5.01 -2.14
CA GLY A 119 -17.14 -6.26 -2.32
C GLY A 119 -16.89 -6.97 -0.99
N SER A 120 -16.96 -8.29 -1.00
CA SER A 120 -16.69 -9.13 0.17
C SER A 120 -15.27 -9.72 0.19
N GLY A 121 -14.44 -9.39 -0.81
CA GLY A 121 -13.09 -9.92 -0.94
C GLY A 121 -13.03 -11.37 -1.42
N THR A 122 -14.16 -11.94 -1.82
CA THR A 122 -14.22 -13.28 -2.46
C THR A 122 -13.98 -13.16 -3.96
N GLU A 123 -13.66 -14.27 -4.62
CA GLU A 123 -13.45 -14.32 -6.07
C GLU A 123 -14.68 -13.82 -6.87
N THR A 124 -15.89 -14.11 -6.39
CA THR A 124 -17.15 -13.70 -7.03
C THR A 124 -17.59 -12.29 -6.66
N SER A 125 -17.00 -11.69 -5.63
CA SER A 125 -17.30 -10.34 -5.13
C SER A 125 -16.02 -9.66 -4.67
N PRO A 126 -15.07 -9.36 -5.61
CA PRO A 126 -13.76 -8.84 -5.25
C PRO A 126 -13.80 -7.40 -4.74
N LEU A 127 -12.74 -7.00 -4.06
CA LEU A 127 -12.42 -5.61 -3.75
C LEU A 127 -11.90 -4.90 -5.00
N ALA A 128 -11.97 -3.56 -5.03
CA ALA A 128 -11.56 -2.78 -6.20
C ALA A 128 -10.07 -2.40 -6.15
N THR A 129 -9.50 -2.17 -4.95
CA THR A 129 -8.14 -1.69 -4.76
C THR A 129 -7.27 -2.69 -4.00
N ILE A 130 -5.98 -2.71 -4.35
CA ILE A 130 -4.99 -3.55 -3.68
C ILE A 130 -4.83 -3.10 -2.22
N GLN A 131 -4.84 -1.78 -1.97
CA GLN A 131 -4.73 -1.26 -0.60
C GLN A 131 -5.87 -1.71 0.29
N THR A 132 -7.11 -1.78 -0.22
CA THR A 132 -8.25 -2.32 0.55
C THR A 132 -8.04 -3.81 0.87
N GLY A 133 -7.52 -4.59 -0.08
CA GLY A 133 -7.12 -5.98 0.15
C GLY A 133 -6.06 -6.11 1.24
N ILE A 134 -5.01 -5.29 1.19
CA ILE A 134 -3.96 -5.22 2.24
C ILE A 134 -4.58 -4.85 3.60
N ASN A 135 -5.47 -3.87 3.64
CA ASN A 135 -6.12 -3.46 4.89
C ASN A 135 -7.00 -4.56 5.48
N ALA A 136 -7.68 -5.34 4.64
CA ALA A 136 -8.52 -6.47 5.06
C ALA A 136 -7.70 -7.66 5.57
N ALA A 137 -6.57 -7.95 4.92
CA ALA A 137 -5.72 -9.08 5.22
C ALA A 137 -5.07 -9.00 6.60
N THR A 138 -4.79 -10.15 7.18
CA THR A 138 -4.00 -10.33 8.40
C THR A 138 -2.70 -11.07 8.07
N THR A 139 -1.69 -11.02 8.96
CA THR A 139 -0.42 -11.71 8.75
C THR A 139 -0.64 -13.18 8.38
N GLY A 140 -0.01 -13.61 7.28
CA GLY A 140 -0.15 -14.94 6.70
C GLY A 140 -1.18 -15.05 5.58
N ASP A 141 -2.04 -14.05 5.38
CA ASP A 141 -3.03 -14.05 4.31
C ASP A 141 -2.42 -13.73 2.94
N THR A 142 -3.19 -13.99 1.90
CA THR A 142 -2.87 -13.65 0.51
C THR A 142 -3.86 -12.61 -0.03
N VAL A 143 -3.35 -11.59 -0.70
CA VAL A 143 -4.13 -10.67 -1.54
C VAL A 143 -3.88 -11.08 -3.00
N SER A 144 -4.86 -11.70 -3.64
CA SER A 144 -4.82 -12.17 -5.02
C SER A 144 -5.38 -11.10 -5.95
N VAL A 145 -4.54 -10.59 -6.85
CA VAL A 145 -4.86 -9.44 -7.71
C VAL A 145 -4.99 -9.89 -9.15
N SER A 146 -6.17 -9.73 -9.72
CA SER A 146 -6.46 -10.04 -11.12
C SER A 146 -5.74 -9.08 -12.07
N ALA A 147 -5.58 -9.49 -13.33
CA ALA A 147 -5.02 -8.64 -14.37
C ALA A 147 -5.78 -7.29 -14.48
N GLY A 148 -5.03 -6.21 -14.64
CA GLY A 148 -5.55 -4.85 -14.74
C GLY A 148 -4.53 -3.80 -14.34
N THR A 149 -4.86 -2.54 -14.56
CA THR A 149 -4.06 -1.40 -14.09
C THR A 149 -4.73 -0.79 -12.86
N TYR A 150 -4.00 -0.79 -11.74
CA TYR A 150 -4.41 -0.23 -10.47
C TYR A 150 -3.65 1.07 -10.24
N VAL A 151 -4.38 2.19 -10.29
CA VAL A 151 -3.80 3.52 -10.11
C VAL A 151 -3.83 3.86 -8.63
N GLU A 152 -2.78 3.46 -7.91
CA GLU A 152 -2.69 3.60 -6.45
C GLU A 152 -1.24 3.53 -5.96
N ASN A 153 -0.99 4.05 -4.77
CA ASN A 153 0.25 3.88 -4.02
C ASN A 153 -0.07 2.99 -2.81
N ILE A 154 0.58 1.85 -2.69
CA ILE A 154 0.26 0.85 -1.66
C ILE A 154 1.30 0.82 -0.53
N ASN A 155 0.82 0.53 0.68
CA ASN A 155 1.64 0.37 1.87
C ASN A 155 1.24 -0.94 2.59
N PHE A 156 2.21 -1.77 2.90
CA PHE A 156 1.97 -3.03 3.62
C PHE A 156 1.59 -2.83 5.09
N ASN A 157 1.83 -1.64 5.65
CA ASN A 157 1.42 -1.26 7.01
C ASN A 157 1.91 -2.23 8.11
N GLY A 158 3.12 -2.79 7.96
CA GLY A 158 3.70 -3.74 8.92
C GLY A 158 3.13 -5.15 8.82
N LYS A 159 2.37 -5.47 7.78
CA LYS A 159 1.77 -6.79 7.62
C LYS A 159 2.67 -7.72 6.82
N ASN A 160 2.93 -8.89 7.36
CA ASN A 160 3.62 -9.98 6.68
C ASN A 160 2.57 -10.83 5.94
N ILE A 161 2.18 -10.38 4.76
CA ILE A 161 1.18 -10.97 3.85
C ILE A 161 1.78 -11.18 2.46
N SER A 162 1.11 -11.98 1.64
CA SER A 162 1.47 -12.16 0.23
C SER A 162 0.53 -11.37 -0.67
N VAL A 163 1.05 -10.38 -1.41
CA VAL A 163 0.30 -9.65 -2.44
C VAL A 163 0.77 -10.16 -3.81
N VAL A 164 -0.11 -10.86 -4.52
CA VAL A 164 0.24 -11.65 -5.69
C VAL A 164 -0.60 -11.23 -6.90
N GLY A 165 0.04 -10.69 -7.92
CA GLY A 165 -0.58 -10.40 -9.21
C GLY A 165 -0.81 -11.68 -10.03
N GLU A 166 -1.78 -11.64 -10.93
CA GLU A 166 -2.03 -12.76 -11.84
C GLU A 166 -0.84 -12.98 -12.78
N ASN A 167 -0.32 -11.91 -13.40
CA ASN A 167 0.83 -11.97 -14.30
C ASN A 167 1.49 -10.59 -14.36
N ARG A 168 2.84 -10.53 -14.23
CA ARG A 168 3.60 -9.27 -14.26
C ARG A 168 3.44 -8.44 -15.54
N GLU A 169 3.02 -9.04 -16.66
CA GLU A 169 2.82 -8.32 -17.90
C GLU A 169 1.44 -7.63 -17.97
N THR A 170 0.50 -8.09 -17.16
CA THR A 170 -0.90 -7.66 -17.22
C THR A 170 -1.46 -7.13 -15.89
N THR A 171 -0.72 -7.30 -14.78
CA THR A 171 -1.11 -6.76 -13.47
C THR A 171 -0.16 -5.62 -13.12
N ILE A 172 -0.67 -4.39 -13.21
CA ILE A 172 0.13 -3.17 -13.14
C ILE A 172 -0.30 -2.34 -11.94
N ILE A 173 0.67 -1.90 -11.13
CA ILE A 173 0.45 -0.85 -10.14
C ILE A 173 1.09 0.42 -10.69
N ASP A 174 0.27 1.44 -10.89
CA ASP A 174 0.65 2.72 -11.49
C ASP A 174 0.58 3.83 -10.43
N GLY A 175 1.73 4.39 -10.09
CA GLY A 175 1.84 5.44 -9.06
C GLY A 175 1.32 6.81 -9.47
N ASN A 176 0.90 6.98 -10.74
CA ASN A 176 0.35 8.24 -11.25
C ASN A 176 1.20 9.48 -10.91
N GLN A 177 2.52 9.33 -10.92
CA GLN A 177 3.50 10.38 -10.58
C GLN A 177 3.35 10.94 -9.14
N SER A 178 2.86 10.13 -8.20
CA SER A 178 2.57 10.56 -6.83
C SER A 178 3.31 9.73 -5.78
N GLY A 179 4.59 10.02 -5.55
CA GLY A 179 5.40 9.36 -4.52
C GLY A 179 5.85 7.95 -4.89
N SER A 180 6.22 7.15 -3.90
CA SER A 180 6.60 5.76 -4.06
C SER A 180 5.38 4.91 -4.36
N VAL A 181 5.47 4.02 -5.37
CA VAL A 181 4.33 3.14 -5.73
C VAL A 181 4.07 2.11 -4.65
N VAL A 182 5.12 1.51 -4.09
CA VAL A 182 5.01 0.51 -3.02
C VAL A 182 5.91 0.89 -1.85
N THR A 183 5.36 0.80 -0.64
CA THR A 183 6.06 1.15 0.60
C THR A 183 6.10 -0.01 1.58
N PHE A 184 7.31 -0.30 2.09
CA PHE A 184 7.61 -1.17 3.22
C PHE A 184 8.42 -0.36 4.24
N LYS A 185 7.85 -0.02 5.39
CA LYS A 185 8.53 0.84 6.39
C LYS A 185 8.13 0.59 7.84
N SER A 186 7.49 -0.52 8.09
CA SER A 186 6.93 -0.83 9.41
C SER A 186 7.42 -2.18 9.94
N GLY A 187 8.63 -2.62 9.51
CA GLY A 187 9.28 -3.83 9.98
C GLY A 187 8.82 -5.10 9.26
N GLU A 188 8.32 -4.99 8.04
CA GLU A 188 8.00 -6.14 7.21
C GLU A 188 9.25 -7.00 6.99
N ASP A 189 9.12 -8.31 7.18
CA ASP A 189 10.20 -9.28 7.01
C ASP A 189 10.05 -10.06 5.69
N SER A 190 10.88 -11.09 5.48
CA SER A 190 10.90 -11.91 4.26
C SER A 190 9.63 -12.72 4.01
N THR A 191 8.69 -12.75 4.94
CA THR A 191 7.37 -13.37 4.76
C THR A 191 6.33 -12.40 4.22
N ALA A 192 6.66 -11.09 4.16
CA ALA A 192 5.93 -10.12 3.35
C ALA A 192 6.38 -10.27 1.89
N VAL A 193 5.49 -10.72 1.02
CA VAL A 193 5.77 -11.03 -0.38
C VAL A 193 5.00 -10.09 -1.30
N LEU A 194 5.70 -9.51 -2.28
CA LEU A 194 5.08 -8.83 -3.42
C LEU A 194 5.56 -9.52 -4.70
N SER A 195 4.63 -10.03 -5.51
CA SER A 195 5.02 -10.80 -6.69
C SER A 195 4.09 -10.64 -7.88
N ARG A 196 4.68 -10.80 -9.09
CA ARG A 196 4.00 -10.82 -10.40
C ARG A 196 3.32 -9.51 -10.80
N PHE A 197 3.97 -8.37 -10.52
CA PHE A 197 3.51 -7.05 -10.92
C PHE A 197 4.47 -6.34 -11.86
N THR A 198 3.92 -5.42 -12.66
CA THR A 198 4.66 -4.25 -13.15
C THR A 198 4.40 -3.07 -12.21
N ILE A 199 5.46 -2.42 -11.75
CA ILE A 199 5.45 -1.24 -10.89
C ILE A 199 5.96 -0.07 -11.72
N GLN A 200 5.11 0.93 -11.94
CA GLN A 200 5.45 2.04 -12.84
C GLN A 200 4.94 3.41 -12.39
N ASN A 201 5.49 4.44 -13.01
CA ASN A 201 5.05 5.83 -12.86
C ASN A 201 5.07 6.35 -11.41
N GLY A 202 5.96 5.82 -10.56
CA GLY A 202 6.24 6.44 -9.27
C GLY A 202 7.08 7.69 -9.43
N ASN A 203 6.84 8.70 -8.60
CA ASN A 203 7.64 9.92 -8.56
C ASN A 203 7.82 10.38 -7.11
N ALA A 204 8.94 9.98 -6.50
CA ALA A 204 9.30 10.36 -5.14
C ALA A 204 10.15 11.64 -5.07
N ASP A 205 10.50 12.28 -6.20
CA ASP A 205 11.17 13.60 -6.24
C ASP A 205 10.27 14.76 -5.79
N LEU A 206 8.97 14.51 -5.59
CA LEU A 206 8.02 15.55 -5.20
C LEU A 206 8.28 16.03 -3.77
N PRO A 207 8.07 17.33 -3.48
CA PRO A 207 8.30 17.93 -2.15
C PRO A 207 7.48 17.30 -1.01
N MET A 208 6.49 16.47 -1.35
CA MET A 208 5.60 15.82 -0.38
C MET A 208 6.24 14.62 0.33
N ASN A 209 7.29 14.02 -0.23
CA ASN A 209 8.07 12.98 0.45
C ASN A 209 9.30 13.61 1.08
N ALA A 210 9.34 13.67 2.41
CA ALA A 210 10.39 14.33 3.18
C ALA A 210 11.81 13.85 2.85
N ASN A 211 11.97 12.70 2.18
CA ASN A 211 13.27 12.12 1.85
C ASN A 211 13.50 11.91 0.34
N GLY A 212 12.48 11.94 -0.52
CA GLY A 212 12.65 11.77 -1.97
C GLY A 212 13.14 10.36 -2.38
N ASP A 213 12.75 9.32 -1.64
CA ASP A 213 13.33 7.98 -1.76
C ASP A 213 12.39 6.97 -2.45
N GLY A 214 12.98 6.09 -3.28
CA GLY A 214 12.29 4.91 -3.80
C GLY A 214 11.09 5.20 -4.71
N GLY A 215 11.31 5.58 -5.96
CA GLY A 215 10.20 5.89 -6.87
C GLY A 215 9.26 4.71 -7.10
N GLY A 216 9.81 3.55 -7.47
CA GLY A 216 9.03 2.32 -7.59
C GLY A 216 8.74 1.68 -6.23
N ILE A 217 9.78 1.31 -5.50
CA ILE A 217 9.68 0.61 -4.21
C ILE A 217 10.55 1.32 -3.16
N TYR A 218 9.95 1.61 -2.03
CA TYR A 218 10.61 2.16 -0.86
C TYR A 218 10.66 1.15 0.27
N CYS A 219 11.86 0.70 0.66
CA CYS A 219 12.10 -0.16 1.81
C CYS A 219 12.90 0.60 2.88
N LEU A 220 12.34 0.78 4.06
CA LEU A 220 12.98 1.39 5.21
C LEU A 220 12.81 0.51 6.44
N SER A 221 13.91 0.05 7.03
CA SER A 221 13.89 -0.88 8.17
C SER A 221 12.99 -2.11 7.93
N SER A 222 12.92 -2.56 6.68
CA SER A 222 12.03 -3.65 6.23
C SER A 222 12.72 -4.48 5.15
N SER A 223 12.51 -5.79 5.16
CA SER A 223 13.23 -6.74 4.29
C SER A 223 12.27 -7.74 3.62
N PRO A 224 11.36 -7.26 2.74
CA PRO A 224 10.39 -8.12 2.06
C PRO A 224 11.02 -9.04 1.00
N SER A 225 10.24 -10.01 0.51
CA SER A 225 10.52 -10.76 -0.72
C SER A 225 9.81 -10.12 -1.91
N LEU A 226 10.58 -9.79 -2.94
CA LEU A 226 10.14 -9.16 -4.20
C LEU A 226 10.42 -10.13 -5.34
N GLU A 227 9.38 -10.66 -5.99
CA GLU A 227 9.54 -11.81 -6.87
C GLU A 227 8.83 -11.61 -8.22
N ASN A 228 9.51 -12.00 -9.29
CA ASN A 228 8.92 -12.08 -10.63
C ASN A 228 8.22 -10.78 -11.06
N MET A 229 8.90 -9.63 -10.94
CA MET A 229 8.31 -8.32 -11.22
C MET A 229 9.07 -7.53 -12.29
N LYS A 230 8.42 -6.48 -12.80
CA LYS A 230 9.02 -5.38 -13.54
C LYS A 230 8.91 -4.09 -12.75
N ILE A 231 9.99 -3.32 -12.67
CA ILE A 231 10.03 -1.97 -12.08
C ILE A 231 10.51 -1.03 -13.17
N ILE A 232 9.61 -0.23 -13.70
CA ILE A 232 9.87 0.54 -14.92
C ILE A 232 9.38 1.99 -14.79
N ASP A 233 10.14 2.93 -15.41
CA ASP A 233 9.73 4.31 -15.59
C ASP A 233 9.34 5.03 -14.28
N ASN A 234 10.05 4.70 -13.18
CA ASN A 234 9.89 5.39 -11.90
C ASN A 234 11.02 6.40 -11.68
N SER A 235 10.74 7.45 -10.91
CA SER A 235 11.70 8.50 -10.58
C SER A 235 11.76 8.81 -9.08
N ALA A 236 12.94 9.20 -8.61
CA ALA A 236 13.17 9.60 -7.22
C ALA A 236 14.42 10.47 -7.09
N THR A 237 14.65 11.07 -5.93
CA THR A 237 15.96 11.64 -5.61
C THR A 237 16.98 10.52 -5.42
N TRP A 238 16.62 9.45 -4.68
CA TRP A 238 17.45 8.29 -4.44
C TRP A 238 16.67 7.00 -4.72
N GLY A 239 17.28 6.08 -5.51
CA GLY A 239 16.66 4.81 -5.84
C GLY A 239 15.44 4.97 -6.74
N GLY A 240 15.62 5.42 -7.97
CA GLY A 240 14.50 5.61 -8.91
C GLY A 240 13.60 4.39 -9.03
N GLY A 241 14.19 3.18 -9.18
CA GLY A 241 13.46 1.92 -9.13
C GLY A 241 13.21 1.45 -7.71
N VAL A 242 14.26 1.19 -6.92
CA VAL A 242 14.20 0.63 -5.57
C VAL A 242 15.14 1.38 -4.63
N TYR A 243 14.63 1.74 -3.47
CA TYR A 243 15.41 2.24 -2.35
C TYR A 243 15.43 1.22 -1.21
N CYS A 244 16.61 0.93 -0.68
CA CYS A 244 16.82 0.11 0.51
C CYS A 244 17.61 0.91 1.53
N GLY A 245 16.99 1.30 2.63
CA GLY A 245 17.61 2.12 3.68
C GLY A 245 17.44 1.57 5.09
N ASP A 246 18.33 1.99 5.98
CA ASP A 246 18.26 1.72 7.41
C ASP A 246 18.09 0.23 7.76
N ASN A 247 19.10 -0.59 7.40
CA ASN A 247 19.12 -2.05 7.63
C ASN A 247 18.07 -2.84 6.81
N SER A 248 17.64 -2.33 5.67
CA SER A 248 16.72 -3.04 4.77
C SER A 248 17.49 -3.97 3.84
N SER A 249 17.20 -5.25 3.89
CA SER A 249 17.86 -6.27 3.07
C SER A 249 16.83 -7.16 2.36
N PRO A 250 16.03 -6.60 1.44
CA PRO A 250 15.03 -7.36 0.72
C PRO A 250 15.67 -8.44 -0.18
N ASN A 251 14.91 -9.50 -0.45
CA ASN A 251 15.23 -10.47 -1.47
C ASN A 251 14.58 -10.08 -2.80
N LEU A 252 15.36 -9.92 -3.86
CA LEU A 252 14.90 -9.60 -5.21
C LEU A 252 15.18 -10.81 -6.13
N GLU A 253 14.13 -11.46 -6.61
CA GLU A 253 14.25 -12.66 -7.42
C GLU A 253 13.47 -12.52 -8.75
N ASN A 254 14.12 -12.87 -9.86
CA ASN A 254 13.54 -12.82 -11.21
C ASN A 254 12.94 -11.45 -11.56
N MET A 255 13.74 -10.39 -11.39
CA MET A 255 13.30 -9.00 -11.58
C MET A 255 13.83 -8.39 -12.89
N ILE A 256 13.04 -7.45 -13.43
CA ILE A 256 13.48 -6.52 -14.49
C ILE A 256 13.34 -5.10 -13.95
N ILE A 257 14.48 -4.39 -13.85
CA ILE A 257 14.52 -3.00 -13.34
C ILE A 257 15.08 -2.15 -14.47
N THR A 258 14.22 -1.38 -15.14
CA THR A 258 14.63 -0.68 -16.37
C THR A 258 13.94 0.68 -16.53
N GLY A 259 14.64 1.64 -17.13
CA GLY A 259 14.07 2.94 -17.44
C GLY A 259 13.81 3.84 -16.22
N ASN A 260 14.32 3.45 -15.03
CA ASN A 260 14.13 4.26 -13.83
C ASN A 260 15.20 5.36 -13.73
N SER A 261 14.86 6.48 -13.08
CA SER A 261 15.74 7.63 -12.97
C SER A 261 15.89 8.11 -11.53
N ALA A 262 17.11 8.55 -11.18
CA ALA A 262 17.36 9.24 -9.92
C ALA A 262 17.95 10.64 -10.19
N SER A 263 17.41 11.67 -9.54
CA SER A 263 17.95 13.02 -9.63
C SER A 263 19.26 13.19 -8.83
N ALA A 264 19.61 12.20 -7.99
CA ALA A 264 20.91 12.08 -7.36
C ALA A 264 21.52 10.69 -7.60
N HIS A 265 21.18 9.65 -6.80
CA HIS A 265 21.90 8.38 -6.78
C HIS A 265 21.00 7.16 -6.99
N GLY A 266 21.57 6.11 -7.63
CA GLY A 266 20.91 4.81 -7.75
C GLY A 266 19.70 4.84 -8.67
N GLY A 267 19.90 5.05 -9.97
CA GLY A 267 18.78 5.09 -10.93
C GLY A 267 17.92 3.84 -10.86
N GLY A 268 18.55 2.65 -10.88
CA GLY A 268 17.86 1.38 -10.68
C GLY A 268 17.63 1.06 -9.20
N ILE A 269 18.73 0.90 -8.44
CA ILE A 269 18.71 0.52 -7.01
C ILE A 269 19.65 1.41 -6.21
N TYR A 270 19.21 1.85 -5.04
CA TYR A 270 20.07 2.49 -4.05
C TYR A 270 20.04 1.75 -2.73
N CYS A 271 21.21 1.33 -2.25
CA CYS A 271 21.40 0.66 -0.97
C CYS A 271 22.15 1.60 -0.01
N PHE A 272 21.51 1.96 1.08
CA PHE A 272 22.01 2.94 2.02
C PHE A 272 21.96 2.42 3.47
N TYR A 273 22.99 2.71 4.24
CA TYR A 273 23.10 2.47 5.67
C TYR A 273 22.77 1.03 6.11
N ASN A 274 23.79 0.14 6.02
CA ASN A 274 23.72 -1.29 6.36
C ASN A 274 22.66 -2.09 5.58
N SER A 275 22.28 -1.67 4.39
CA SER A 275 21.23 -2.32 3.60
C SER A 275 21.86 -3.22 2.53
N SER A 276 21.69 -4.53 2.67
CA SER A 276 22.40 -5.54 1.89
C SER A 276 21.42 -6.49 1.20
N PRO A 277 20.68 -6.03 0.17
CA PRO A 277 19.74 -6.89 -0.54
C PRO A 277 20.43 -8.05 -1.24
N THR A 278 19.70 -9.16 -1.42
CA THR A 278 20.11 -10.27 -2.27
C THR A 278 19.40 -10.14 -3.61
N LEU A 279 20.16 -10.21 -4.72
CA LEU A 279 19.65 -10.15 -6.07
C LEU A 279 19.94 -11.48 -6.77
N THR A 280 18.91 -12.20 -7.19
CA THR A 280 19.02 -13.46 -7.92
C THR A 280 18.22 -13.37 -9.22
N ASP A 281 18.85 -13.69 -10.36
CA ASP A 281 18.22 -13.63 -11.69
C ASP A 281 17.64 -12.24 -12.04
N VAL A 282 18.39 -11.16 -11.75
CA VAL A 282 17.93 -9.78 -11.92
C VAL A 282 18.57 -9.11 -13.12
N THR A 283 17.76 -8.43 -13.92
CA THR A 283 18.20 -7.59 -15.04
C THR A 283 18.01 -6.11 -14.70
N ILE A 284 19.10 -5.32 -14.71
CA ILE A 284 19.11 -3.89 -14.39
C ILE A 284 19.64 -3.13 -15.60
N THR A 285 18.75 -2.50 -16.35
CA THR A 285 19.13 -1.92 -17.65
C THR A 285 18.52 -0.54 -17.88
N ASN A 286 19.24 0.31 -18.60
CA ASN A 286 18.75 1.61 -19.05
C ASN A 286 18.23 2.52 -17.92
N ASN A 287 18.76 2.36 -16.68
CA ASN A 287 18.47 3.27 -15.60
C ASN A 287 19.48 4.42 -15.59
N SER A 288 19.09 5.57 -15.05
CA SER A 288 19.92 6.77 -15.05
C SER A 288 19.99 7.43 -13.68
N ALA A 289 21.16 7.99 -13.36
CA ALA A 289 21.37 8.84 -12.19
C ALA A 289 22.09 10.13 -12.57
N SER A 290 21.67 11.26 -12.02
CA SER A 290 22.37 12.54 -12.26
C SER A 290 23.66 12.67 -11.45
N GLU A 291 23.91 11.75 -10.52
CA GLU A 291 25.19 11.68 -9.81
C GLU A 291 25.86 10.32 -9.96
N ASP A 292 25.64 9.39 -9.03
CA ASP A 292 26.37 8.14 -8.96
C ASP A 292 25.45 6.91 -9.07
N GLY A 293 25.95 5.83 -9.71
CA GLY A 293 25.29 4.54 -9.74
C GLY A 293 24.04 4.52 -10.60
N GLY A 294 24.15 4.63 -11.91
CA GLY A 294 23.00 4.57 -12.81
C GLY A 294 22.18 3.28 -12.65
N GLY A 295 22.85 2.13 -12.56
CA GLY A 295 22.21 0.85 -12.23
C GLY A 295 22.05 0.66 -10.73
N ILE A 296 23.16 0.57 -9.99
CA ILE A 296 23.19 0.34 -8.54
C ILE A 296 24.13 1.34 -7.86
N LYS A 297 23.70 1.92 -6.77
CA LYS A 297 24.54 2.64 -5.82
C LYS A 297 24.52 1.94 -4.47
N CYS A 298 25.69 1.71 -3.87
CA CYS A 298 25.85 1.19 -2.52
C CYS A 298 26.73 2.08 -1.69
N GLU A 299 26.30 2.45 -0.49
CA GLU A 299 27.14 3.19 0.44
C GLU A 299 26.82 2.91 1.91
N ASN A 300 27.76 3.29 2.79
CA ASN A 300 27.61 3.17 4.24
C ASN A 300 27.32 1.74 4.72
N ASN A 301 28.28 0.82 4.47
CA ASN A 301 28.23 -0.59 4.84
C ASN A 301 27.11 -1.41 4.14
N SER A 302 26.64 -0.98 3.00
CA SER A 302 25.62 -1.70 2.23
C SER A 302 26.29 -2.67 1.26
N ASN A 303 26.13 -3.98 1.49
CA ASN A 303 26.88 -5.03 0.81
C ASN A 303 25.95 -6.00 0.09
N PRO A 304 25.33 -5.61 -1.05
CA PRO A 304 24.43 -6.50 -1.78
C PRO A 304 25.15 -7.74 -2.32
N SER A 305 24.42 -8.85 -2.39
CA SER A 305 24.86 -10.09 -3.02
C SER A 305 24.19 -10.23 -4.39
N LEU A 306 24.99 -10.49 -5.44
CA LEU A 306 24.52 -10.57 -6.82
C LEU A 306 24.77 -11.98 -7.39
N GLN A 307 23.71 -12.70 -7.71
CA GLN A 307 23.76 -14.00 -8.36
C GLN A 307 23.02 -13.95 -9.70
N ASN A 308 23.69 -14.26 -10.78
CA ASN A 308 23.12 -14.23 -12.13
C ASN A 308 22.46 -12.87 -12.48
N VAL A 309 23.17 -11.76 -12.19
CA VAL A 309 22.66 -10.40 -12.41
C VAL A 309 23.25 -9.79 -13.68
N THR A 310 22.41 -9.27 -14.55
CA THR A 310 22.81 -8.52 -15.74
C THR A 310 22.66 -7.03 -15.52
N ILE A 311 23.74 -6.25 -15.66
CA ILE A 311 23.74 -4.80 -15.51
C ILE A 311 24.29 -4.19 -16.80
N SER A 312 23.46 -3.51 -17.58
CA SER A 312 23.89 -2.94 -18.86
C SER A 312 23.08 -1.70 -19.27
N GLY A 313 23.70 -0.83 -20.07
CA GLY A 313 23.03 0.37 -20.59
C GLY A 313 22.64 1.42 -19.54
N ASN A 314 23.06 1.24 -18.28
CA ASN A 314 22.77 2.23 -17.23
C ASN A 314 23.77 3.40 -17.32
N THR A 315 23.32 4.61 -16.96
CA THR A 315 24.11 5.83 -17.07
C THR A 315 24.16 6.61 -15.75
N ALA A 316 25.30 7.24 -15.48
CA ALA A 316 25.46 8.18 -14.37
C ALA A 316 26.29 9.36 -14.86
N GLU A 317 25.94 10.59 -14.45
CA GLU A 317 26.66 11.78 -14.90
C GLU A 317 28.03 11.92 -14.20
N LYS A 318 28.18 11.39 -12.97
CA LYS A 318 29.43 11.49 -12.21
C LYS A 318 30.22 10.18 -12.20
N ARG A 319 29.71 9.11 -11.55
CA ARG A 319 30.48 7.88 -11.32
C ARG A 319 29.61 6.64 -11.39
N GLY A 320 30.16 5.57 -12.04
CA GLY A 320 29.56 4.23 -12.02
C GLY A 320 28.22 4.14 -12.75
N GLY A 321 28.23 4.27 -14.07
CA GLY A 321 27.01 4.07 -14.85
C GLY A 321 26.31 2.75 -14.52
N GLY A 322 27.05 1.62 -14.41
CA GLY A 322 26.53 0.35 -13.96
C GLY A 322 26.38 0.29 -12.44
N ILE A 323 27.52 0.28 -11.72
CA ILE A 323 27.57 0.17 -10.25
C ILE A 323 28.51 1.23 -9.69
N ASN A 324 28.13 1.87 -8.60
CA ASN A 324 29.00 2.70 -7.78
C ASN A 324 28.98 2.23 -6.31
N VAL A 325 30.16 2.04 -5.72
CA VAL A 325 30.33 1.51 -4.36
C VAL A 325 31.16 2.48 -3.52
N GLN A 326 30.69 2.81 -2.34
CA GLN A 326 31.38 3.70 -1.40
C GLN A 326 31.27 3.16 0.03
N ASN A 327 32.40 2.87 0.68
CA ASN A 327 32.43 2.25 2.01
C ASN A 327 31.53 1.00 2.11
N SER A 328 31.55 0.18 1.08
CA SER A 328 30.67 -0.99 0.91
C SER A 328 31.36 -2.00 0.01
N THR A 329 30.79 -3.19 -0.12
CA THR A 329 31.26 -4.23 -1.06
C THR A 329 30.08 -4.77 -1.86
N VAL A 330 30.35 -5.34 -3.03
CA VAL A 330 29.40 -6.11 -3.83
C VAL A 330 29.99 -7.49 -4.04
N THR A 331 29.22 -8.53 -3.73
CA THR A 331 29.67 -9.94 -3.81
C THR A 331 28.89 -10.74 -4.81
#